data_90076565a424ac3625c0fa8238015a9a
#
_entry.id   90076565a424ac3625c0fa8238015a9a
#
_cell.length_a   1.000
_cell.length_b   1.000
_cell.length_c   1.000
_cell.angle_alpha   90.00
_cell.angle_beta   90.00
_cell.angle_gamma   90.00
#
_symmetry.space_group_name_H-M   'P 1'
#
loop_
_entity.id
_entity.type
_entity.pdbx_description
1 polymer ?
#
loop_
_entity_poly.entity_id
_entity_poly.type
_entity_poly.pdbx_seq_one_letter_code
_entity_poly.pdbx_strand_id
1 'polypeptide(L)'
;IALFRAVVKRGILMQKNAGGGSTISQQLSKQQYSPSADNIVERLFQTPIEWDLAVKLERYYTKEEFLTMYLNKFDILNNAVGIKTAAYTYFGCEPKDLKIEEAATLVGMCKNPSLYNPVRYNERSRGRRNVVIDQMRKAGYITVEERDSLQALPLKLSYHRVDHNEGLATYLREYLRGVLNAKKPDKSDYRGWQMQKYYEDSLDWETNPLFGWCEKNTKKDGSKYNLYTDGLKIYTTIDSRMQKYAEDAV
;
A
#
# COMPACT_ATOMS: atom_id res chain seq x y z
N ILE A 1 -15.10 -13.91 20.85
CA ILE A 1 -16.47 -13.40 20.53
C ILE A 1 -16.60 -13.04 19.06
N ALA A 2 -15.65 -12.28 18.45
CA ALA A 2 -15.73 -11.88 17.03
C ALA A 2 -15.67 -13.07 16.07
N LEU A 3 -14.77 -14.03 16.31
CA LEU A 3 -14.61 -15.24 15.50
C LEU A 3 -15.86 -16.13 15.57
N PHE A 4 -16.38 -16.35 16.78
CA PHE A 4 -17.61 -17.12 16.98
C PHE A 4 -18.80 -16.48 16.23
N ARG A 5 -18.95 -15.16 16.33
CA ARG A 5 -19.95 -14.40 15.58
C ARG A 5 -19.78 -14.55 14.07
N ALA A 6 -18.55 -14.54 13.56
CA ALA A 6 -18.27 -14.71 12.12
C ALA A 6 -18.62 -16.13 11.64
N VAL A 7 -18.27 -17.16 12.43
CA VAL A 7 -18.61 -18.55 12.13
C VAL A 7 -20.13 -18.75 12.10
N VAL A 8 -20.84 -18.25 13.12
CA VAL A 8 -22.30 -18.39 13.21
C VAL A 8 -22.99 -17.63 12.06
N LYS A 9 -22.59 -16.38 11.81
CA LYS A 9 -23.24 -15.54 10.78
C LYS A 9 -22.92 -15.97 9.35
N ARG A 10 -21.67 -16.35 9.07
CA ARG A 10 -21.26 -16.78 7.72
C ARG A 10 -21.47 -18.27 7.47
N GLY A 11 -21.17 -19.13 8.47
CA GLY A 11 -21.27 -20.57 8.31
C GLY A 11 -22.69 -21.08 8.46
N ILE A 12 -23.39 -20.67 9.53
CA ILE A 12 -24.74 -21.20 9.85
C ILE A 12 -25.83 -20.36 9.20
N LEU A 13 -25.75 -19.01 9.30
CA LEU A 13 -26.79 -18.11 8.79
C LEU A 13 -26.55 -17.66 7.34
N MET A 14 -25.49 -18.13 6.68
CA MET A 14 -25.13 -17.81 5.27
C MET A 14 -25.17 -16.32 4.91
N GLN A 15 -24.96 -15.44 5.89
CA GLN A 15 -25.00 -14.00 5.66
C GLN A 15 -23.70 -13.53 4.96
N LYS A 16 -23.75 -13.38 3.64
CA LYS A 16 -22.60 -12.95 2.80
C LYS A 16 -21.99 -11.60 3.23
N ASN A 17 -22.78 -10.72 3.84
CA ASN A 17 -22.36 -9.38 4.30
C ASN A 17 -21.89 -9.31 5.76
N ALA A 18 -21.78 -10.44 6.47
CA ALA A 18 -21.21 -10.47 7.80
C ALA A 18 -19.70 -10.11 7.73
N GLY A 19 -19.30 -9.06 8.43
CA GLY A 19 -17.91 -8.61 8.48
C GLY A 19 -16.95 -9.73 8.90
N GLY A 20 -15.69 -9.64 8.48
CA GLY A 20 -14.64 -10.59 8.87
C GLY A 20 -14.45 -10.64 10.37
N GLY A 21 -14.08 -11.80 10.91
CA GLY A 21 -13.77 -12.00 12.33
C GLY A 21 -12.29 -11.77 12.67
N SER A 22 -11.44 -11.40 11.72
CA SER A 22 -10.00 -11.17 11.93
C SER A 22 -9.75 -9.88 12.73
N THR A 23 -8.82 -9.95 13.66
CA THR A 23 -8.30 -8.77 14.36
C THR A 23 -7.31 -8.01 13.49
N ILE A 24 -6.96 -6.77 13.87
CA ILE A 24 -5.91 -6.01 13.17
C ILE A 24 -4.57 -6.76 13.24
N SER A 25 -4.26 -7.43 14.37
CA SER A 25 -3.08 -8.28 14.56
C SER A 25 -2.98 -9.38 13.51
N GLN A 26 -4.08 -10.07 13.27
CA GLN A 26 -4.15 -11.11 12.24
C GLN A 26 -4.02 -10.52 10.82
N GLN A 27 -4.57 -9.33 10.59
CA GLN A 27 -4.41 -8.65 9.30
C GLN A 27 -2.96 -8.23 9.07
N LEU A 28 -2.29 -7.68 10.09
CA LEU A 28 -0.88 -7.31 10.02
C LEU A 28 0.00 -8.54 9.79
N SER A 29 -0.21 -9.59 10.57
CA SER A 29 0.50 -10.87 10.42
C SER A 29 0.38 -11.41 8.99
N LYS A 30 -0.83 -11.39 8.44
CA LYS A 30 -1.07 -11.78 7.05
C LYS A 30 -0.33 -10.89 6.05
N GLN A 31 -0.37 -9.56 6.22
CA GLN A 31 0.30 -8.63 5.29
C GLN A 31 1.83 -8.73 5.33
N GLN A 32 2.39 -9.14 6.46
CA GLN A 32 3.84 -9.20 6.65
C GLN A 32 4.45 -10.56 6.27
N TYR A 33 3.75 -11.65 6.59
CA TYR A 33 4.35 -12.97 6.64
C TYR A 33 3.62 -14.04 5.81
N SER A 34 2.40 -13.77 5.33
CA SER A 34 1.67 -14.75 4.54
C SER A 34 1.73 -14.41 3.06
N PRO A 35 2.34 -15.26 2.22
CA PRO A 35 2.23 -15.16 0.77
C PRO A 35 0.76 -15.32 0.34
N SER A 36 0.44 -14.89 -0.87
CA SER A 36 -0.89 -15.12 -1.45
C SER A 36 -1.11 -16.62 -1.61
N ALA A 37 -2.16 -17.16 -0.97
CA ALA A 37 -2.53 -18.55 -1.14
C ALA A 37 -3.26 -18.74 -2.46
N ASP A 38 -2.78 -19.67 -3.28
CA ASP A 38 -3.38 -19.98 -4.58
C ASP A 38 -4.57 -20.96 -4.43
N ASN A 39 -4.62 -21.73 -3.33
CA ASN A 39 -5.60 -22.76 -3.07
C ASN A 39 -6.30 -22.62 -1.70
N ILE A 40 -7.54 -23.14 -1.61
CA ILE A 40 -8.31 -23.19 -0.36
C ILE A 40 -7.59 -24.02 0.72
N VAL A 41 -6.93 -25.10 0.32
CA VAL A 41 -6.19 -25.99 1.24
C VAL A 41 -4.99 -25.26 1.85
N GLU A 42 -4.21 -24.59 1.04
CA GLU A 42 -3.09 -23.77 1.49
C GLU A 42 -3.56 -22.67 2.47
N ARG A 43 -4.69 -22.04 2.17
CA ARG A 43 -5.33 -21.06 3.04
C ARG A 43 -5.70 -21.60 4.41
N LEU A 44 -6.15 -22.86 4.48
CA LEU A 44 -6.49 -23.53 5.75
C LEU A 44 -5.25 -23.75 6.62
N PHE A 45 -4.10 -24.04 6.03
CA PHE A 45 -2.84 -24.20 6.76
C PHE A 45 -2.20 -22.87 7.13
N GLN A 46 -2.35 -21.82 6.33
CA GLN A 46 -1.81 -20.48 6.63
C GLN A 46 -2.53 -19.83 7.81
N THR A 47 -3.84 -20.02 7.96
CA THR A 47 -4.63 -19.34 9.00
C THR A 47 -4.14 -19.61 10.43
N PRO A 48 -3.81 -20.84 10.86
CA PRO A 48 -3.23 -21.10 12.18
C PRO A 48 -1.87 -20.44 12.37
N ILE A 49 -1.04 -20.39 11.34
CA ILE A 49 0.28 -19.73 11.38
C ILE A 49 0.11 -18.21 11.56
N GLU A 50 -0.84 -17.61 10.82
CA GLU A 50 -1.19 -16.19 10.99
C GLU A 50 -1.65 -15.89 12.43
N TRP A 51 -2.35 -16.79 13.08
CA TRP A 51 -2.78 -16.63 14.48
C TRP A 51 -1.62 -16.71 15.47
N ASP A 52 -0.72 -17.68 15.31
CA ASP A 52 0.48 -17.78 16.15
C ASP A 52 1.36 -16.54 16.02
N LEU A 53 1.59 -16.07 14.79
CA LEU A 53 2.32 -14.84 14.50
C LEU A 53 1.62 -13.61 15.10
N ALA A 54 0.30 -13.52 15.03
CA ALA A 54 -0.45 -12.43 15.63
C ALA A 54 -0.29 -12.39 17.15
N VAL A 55 -0.34 -13.55 17.82
CA VAL A 55 -0.09 -13.65 19.27
C VAL A 55 1.34 -13.26 19.63
N LYS A 56 2.34 -13.67 18.83
CA LYS A 56 3.74 -13.26 19.01
C LYS A 56 3.89 -11.76 18.85
N LEU A 57 3.31 -11.16 17.81
CA LEU A 57 3.34 -9.70 17.61
C LEU A 57 2.76 -8.96 18.83
N GLU A 58 1.60 -9.39 19.35
CA GLU A 58 0.99 -8.77 20.52
C GLU A 58 1.81 -8.94 21.84
N ARG A 59 2.70 -9.93 21.91
CA ARG A 59 3.61 -10.11 23.04
C ARG A 59 4.86 -9.24 22.97
N TYR A 60 5.39 -8.99 21.78
CA TYR A 60 6.67 -8.30 21.60
C TYR A 60 6.52 -6.80 21.35
N TYR A 61 5.36 -6.35 20.87
CA TYR A 61 5.12 -4.96 20.50
C TYR A 61 3.99 -4.36 21.31
N THR A 62 4.14 -3.09 21.64
CA THR A 62 3.07 -2.29 22.25
C THR A 62 1.93 -2.08 21.24
N LYS A 63 0.77 -1.72 21.74
CA LYS A 63 -0.40 -1.45 20.89
C LYS A 63 -0.16 -0.31 19.90
N GLU A 64 0.63 0.68 20.30
CA GLU A 64 0.97 1.84 19.43
C GLU A 64 1.94 1.44 18.32
N GLU A 65 3.01 0.72 18.64
CA GLU A 65 3.95 0.19 17.65
C GLU A 65 3.25 -0.70 16.63
N PHE A 66 2.41 -1.56 17.09
CA PHE A 66 1.61 -2.46 16.27
C PHE A 66 0.65 -1.73 15.34
N LEU A 67 -0.06 -0.69 15.82
CA LEU A 67 -0.92 0.15 14.98
C LEU A 67 -0.09 0.95 13.97
N THR A 68 1.08 1.41 14.38
CA THR A 68 2.02 2.10 13.48
C THR A 68 2.48 1.18 12.34
N MET A 69 2.88 -0.05 12.66
CA MET A 69 3.23 -1.04 11.63
C MET A 69 2.07 -1.32 10.67
N TYR A 70 0.86 -1.48 11.21
CA TYR A 70 -0.34 -1.72 10.40
C TYR A 70 -0.63 -0.55 9.45
N LEU A 71 -0.65 0.68 9.96
CA LEU A 71 -0.94 1.87 9.18
C LEU A 71 0.14 2.18 8.14
N ASN A 72 1.41 1.86 8.42
CA ASN A 72 2.50 2.05 7.46
C ASN A 72 2.52 1.00 6.34
N LYS A 73 1.92 -0.17 6.55
CA LYS A 73 1.88 -1.25 5.55
C LYS A 73 0.59 -1.29 4.75
N PHE A 74 -0.48 -0.67 5.24
CA PHE A 74 -1.80 -0.79 4.64
C PHE A 74 -1.87 -0.06 3.29
N ASP A 75 -2.28 -0.78 2.24
CA ASP A 75 -2.51 -0.21 0.91
C ASP A 75 -3.89 0.46 0.85
N ILE A 76 -3.87 1.79 0.68
CA ILE A 76 -5.08 2.64 0.62
C ILE A 76 -5.46 2.96 -0.83
N LEU A 77 -4.91 2.22 -1.80
CA LEU A 77 -5.05 2.42 -3.24
C LEU A 77 -4.42 3.73 -3.78
N ASN A 78 -4.52 3.93 -5.09
CA ASN A 78 -3.99 5.11 -5.79
C ASN A 78 -2.48 5.33 -5.50
N ASN A 79 -1.70 4.24 -5.44
CA ASN A 79 -0.28 4.20 -5.08
C ASN A 79 0.02 4.70 -3.64
N ALA A 80 -1.00 4.80 -2.79
CA ALA A 80 -0.87 5.25 -1.42
C ALA A 80 -0.71 4.06 -0.46
N VAL A 81 0.51 3.52 -0.37
CA VAL A 81 0.88 2.52 0.63
C VAL A 81 1.37 3.22 1.88
N GLY A 82 0.69 2.97 2.97
CA GLY A 82 0.95 3.58 4.27
C GLY A 82 0.27 4.94 4.48
N ILE A 83 0.09 5.27 5.76
CA ILE A 83 -0.69 6.45 6.18
C ILE A 83 -0.06 7.76 5.72
N LYS A 84 1.28 7.83 5.67
CA LYS A 84 1.99 9.04 5.23
C LYS A 84 1.68 9.35 3.76
N THR A 85 1.85 8.37 2.90
CA THR A 85 1.55 8.50 1.48
C THR A 85 0.07 8.75 1.24
N ALA A 86 -0.82 8.12 2.03
CA ALA A 86 -2.26 8.33 1.92
C ALA A 86 -2.68 9.75 2.33
N ALA A 87 -2.13 10.30 3.42
CA ALA A 87 -2.40 11.67 3.85
C ALA A 87 -2.00 12.66 2.75
N TYR A 88 -0.83 12.48 2.17
CA TYR A 88 -0.36 13.30 1.06
C TYR A 88 -1.24 13.14 -0.19
N THR A 89 -1.51 11.89 -0.61
CA THR A 89 -2.30 11.59 -1.83
C THR A 89 -3.71 12.16 -1.77
N TYR A 90 -4.41 12.00 -0.65
CA TYR A 90 -5.82 12.38 -0.56
C TYR A 90 -6.06 13.78 -0.03
N PHE A 91 -5.14 14.31 0.80
CA PHE A 91 -5.33 15.58 1.52
C PHE A 91 -4.17 16.56 1.36
N GLY A 92 -3.05 16.17 0.74
CA GLY A 92 -1.90 17.05 0.48
C GLY A 92 -1.16 17.49 1.73
N CYS A 93 -1.23 16.72 2.83
CA CYS A 93 -0.63 17.08 4.11
C CYS A 93 0.12 15.90 4.77
N GLU A 94 0.92 16.22 5.79
CA GLU A 94 1.54 15.19 6.63
C GLU A 94 0.51 14.58 7.60
N PRO A 95 0.69 13.33 8.07
CA PRO A 95 -0.26 12.68 8.97
C PRO A 95 -0.60 13.46 10.24
N LYS A 96 0.35 14.23 10.78
CA LYS A 96 0.17 15.07 11.98
C LYS A 96 -0.76 16.26 11.74
N ASP A 97 -0.88 16.69 10.49
CA ASP A 97 -1.65 17.87 10.09
C ASP A 97 -3.07 17.49 9.60
N LEU A 98 -3.39 16.20 9.58
CA LEU A 98 -4.73 15.71 9.23
C LEU A 98 -5.78 16.21 10.23
N LYS A 99 -6.86 16.73 9.70
CA LYS A 99 -8.07 17.02 10.49
C LYS A 99 -8.77 15.74 10.90
N ILE A 100 -9.59 15.80 11.94
CA ILE A 100 -10.32 14.62 12.47
C ILE A 100 -11.16 13.94 11.38
N GLU A 101 -11.88 14.71 10.58
CA GLU A 101 -12.72 14.20 9.48
C GLU A 101 -11.90 13.58 8.35
N GLU A 102 -10.69 14.08 8.10
CA GLU A 102 -9.76 13.55 7.11
C GLU A 102 -9.14 12.22 7.59
N ALA A 103 -8.65 12.20 8.83
CA ALA A 103 -8.17 10.99 9.48
C ALA A 103 -9.26 9.91 9.55
N ALA A 104 -10.50 10.29 9.93
CA ALA A 104 -11.64 9.37 9.96
C ALA A 104 -11.98 8.81 8.58
N THR A 105 -11.73 9.56 7.51
CA THR A 105 -11.89 9.09 6.12
C THR A 105 -10.90 7.98 5.81
N LEU A 106 -9.60 8.20 6.07
CA LEU A 106 -8.55 7.18 5.84
C LEU A 106 -8.77 5.92 6.67
N VAL A 107 -9.14 6.06 7.95
CA VAL A 107 -9.53 4.93 8.81
C VAL A 107 -10.77 4.21 8.24
N GLY A 108 -11.72 4.96 7.71
CA GLY A 108 -12.90 4.42 7.04
C GLY A 108 -12.55 3.53 5.84
N MET A 109 -11.55 3.93 5.06
CA MET A 109 -11.03 3.17 3.92
C MET A 109 -10.36 1.84 4.35
N CYS A 110 -9.80 1.74 5.55
CA CYS A 110 -9.19 0.49 6.02
C CYS A 110 -10.17 -0.71 6.05
N LYS A 111 -11.48 -0.46 6.08
CA LYS A 111 -12.49 -1.54 5.97
C LYS A 111 -12.53 -2.18 4.59
N ASN A 112 -12.48 -1.37 3.55
CA ASN A 112 -12.44 -1.80 2.14
C ASN A 112 -12.04 -0.58 1.29
N PRO A 113 -10.76 -0.43 0.91
CA PRO A 113 -10.27 0.73 0.18
C PRO A 113 -11.01 0.94 -1.16
N SER A 114 -11.29 -0.13 -1.90
CA SER A 114 -11.97 -0.04 -3.20
C SER A 114 -13.40 0.49 -3.08
N LEU A 115 -14.13 0.03 -2.05
CA LEU A 115 -15.53 0.38 -1.85
C LEU A 115 -15.71 1.81 -1.28
N TYR A 116 -14.75 2.24 -0.46
CA TYR A 116 -14.79 3.52 0.24
C TYR A 116 -13.76 4.52 -0.28
N ASN A 117 -13.33 4.37 -1.55
CA ASN A 117 -12.42 5.30 -2.19
C ASN A 117 -13.11 6.67 -2.40
N PRO A 118 -12.62 7.76 -1.76
CA PRO A 118 -13.28 9.05 -1.81
C PRO A 118 -13.18 9.73 -3.19
N VAL A 119 -12.19 9.38 -3.99
CA VAL A 119 -12.03 9.89 -5.36
C VAL A 119 -13.09 9.31 -6.29
N ARG A 120 -13.45 8.03 -6.10
CA ARG A 120 -14.44 7.34 -6.95
C ARG A 120 -15.87 7.42 -6.41
N TYR A 121 -16.02 7.36 -5.08
CA TYR A 121 -17.31 7.21 -4.41
C TYR A 121 -17.41 8.15 -3.19
N ASN A 122 -17.40 9.46 -3.44
CA ASN A 122 -17.37 10.51 -2.41
C ASN A 122 -18.43 10.30 -1.33
N GLU A 123 -19.72 10.18 -1.70
CA GLU A 123 -20.82 10.03 -0.76
C GLU A 123 -20.74 8.72 0.07
N ARG A 124 -20.32 7.63 -0.55
CA ARG A 124 -20.14 6.36 0.16
C ARG A 124 -18.98 6.44 1.15
N SER A 125 -17.90 7.09 0.77
CA SER A 125 -16.77 7.37 1.64
C SER A 125 -17.15 8.29 2.80
N ARG A 126 -17.93 9.36 2.52
CA ARG A 126 -18.49 10.26 3.54
C ARG A 126 -19.37 9.50 4.53
N GLY A 127 -20.27 8.64 4.07
CA GLY A 127 -21.08 7.79 4.93
C GLY A 127 -20.22 6.88 5.83
N ARG A 128 -19.13 6.30 5.28
CA ARG A 128 -18.20 5.47 6.05
C ARG A 128 -17.40 6.29 7.06
N ARG A 129 -16.93 7.48 6.70
CA ARG A 129 -16.29 8.46 7.60
C ARG A 129 -17.20 8.75 8.81
N ASN A 130 -18.47 9.03 8.55
CA ASN A 130 -19.44 9.36 9.59
C ASN A 130 -19.65 8.20 10.57
N VAL A 131 -19.56 6.94 10.12
CA VAL A 131 -19.55 5.77 11.00
C VAL A 131 -18.30 5.76 11.91
N VAL A 132 -17.12 6.12 11.39
CA VAL A 132 -15.89 6.22 12.19
C VAL A 132 -16.03 7.31 13.26
N ILE A 133 -16.49 8.50 12.88
CA ILE A 133 -16.73 9.63 13.80
C ILE A 133 -17.72 9.24 14.91
N ASP A 134 -18.81 8.51 14.59
CA ASP A 134 -19.74 8.01 15.60
C ASP A 134 -19.10 6.99 16.56
N GLN A 135 -18.17 6.15 16.06
CA GLN A 135 -17.41 5.25 16.93
C GLN A 135 -16.47 6.03 17.87
N MET A 136 -15.84 7.12 17.40
CA MET A 136 -15.02 8.00 18.25
C MET A 136 -15.86 8.61 19.38
N ARG A 137 -17.07 9.07 19.09
CA ARG A 137 -18.02 9.54 20.11
C ARG A 137 -18.38 8.43 21.11
N LYS A 138 -18.73 7.23 20.61
CA LYS A 138 -19.05 6.08 21.48
C LYS A 138 -17.90 5.67 22.40
N ALA A 139 -16.67 5.88 21.94
CA ALA A 139 -15.46 5.62 22.72
C ALA A 139 -15.06 6.76 23.66
N GLY A 140 -15.79 7.89 23.64
CA GLY A 140 -15.56 9.03 24.54
C GLY A 140 -14.43 9.99 24.09
N TYR A 141 -13.97 9.89 22.85
CA TYR A 141 -12.92 10.77 22.32
C TYR A 141 -13.45 12.15 21.87
N ILE A 142 -14.71 12.24 21.50
CA ILE A 142 -15.39 13.47 21.06
C ILE A 142 -16.79 13.55 21.67
N THR A 143 -17.31 14.75 21.80
CA THR A 143 -18.68 15.02 22.30
C THR A 143 -19.73 14.75 21.21
N VAL A 144 -21.00 14.86 21.58
CA VAL A 144 -22.14 14.73 20.64
C VAL A 144 -22.14 15.90 19.66
N GLU A 145 -21.91 17.12 20.16
CA GLU A 145 -21.88 18.36 19.38
C GLU A 145 -20.74 18.35 18.36
N GLU A 146 -19.55 17.89 18.76
CA GLU A 146 -18.40 17.73 17.86
C GLU A 146 -18.68 16.68 16.78
N ARG A 147 -19.28 15.54 17.14
CA ARG A 147 -19.70 14.52 16.18
C ARG A 147 -20.62 15.12 15.12
N ASP A 148 -21.68 15.85 15.54
CA ASP A 148 -22.69 16.39 14.64
C ASP A 148 -22.07 17.45 13.71
N SER A 149 -21.22 18.30 14.23
CA SER A 149 -20.45 19.27 13.46
C SER A 149 -19.55 18.61 12.42
N LEU A 150 -18.76 17.60 12.82
CA LEU A 150 -17.84 16.88 11.92
C LEU A 150 -18.57 16.08 10.84
N GLN A 151 -19.71 15.46 11.18
CA GLN A 151 -20.52 14.70 10.22
C GLN A 151 -21.22 15.60 9.19
N ALA A 152 -21.55 16.83 9.56
CA ALA A 152 -22.14 17.82 8.64
C ALA A 152 -21.14 18.28 7.57
N LEU A 153 -19.85 18.27 7.85
CA LEU A 153 -18.83 18.71 6.89
C LEU A 153 -18.84 17.90 5.59
N PRO A 154 -18.74 18.57 4.43
CA PRO A 154 -18.55 17.90 3.17
C PRO A 154 -17.20 17.18 3.15
N LEU A 155 -17.08 16.11 2.38
CA LEU A 155 -15.80 15.46 2.14
C LEU A 155 -15.07 16.19 1.01
N LYS A 156 -14.09 17.02 1.38
CA LYS A 156 -13.23 17.73 0.44
C LYS A 156 -11.91 17.01 0.34
N LEU A 157 -11.40 16.86 -0.87
CA LEU A 157 -10.10 16.25 -1.16
C LEU A 157 -9.17 17.30 -1.73
N SER A 158 -7.90 17.22 -1.36
CA SER A 158 -6.78 17.83 -2.06
C SER A 158 -5.98 16.69 -2.71
N TYR A 159 -6.57 16.11 -3.75
CA TYR A 159 -6.05 14.89 -4.34
C TYR A 159 -4.80 15.15 -5.17
N HIS A 160 -3.69 14.54 -4.77
CA HIS A 160 -2.43 14.51 -5.49
C HIS A 160 -2.14 13.08 -5.90
N ARG A 161 -2.11 12.84 -7.19
CA ARG A 161 -1.71 11.51 -7.68
C ARG A 161 -0.21 11.37 -7.49
N VAL A 162 0.20 10.53 -6.54
CA VAL A 162 1.61 10.14 -6.42
C VAL A 162 1.93 9.21 -7.59
N ASP A 163 2.60 9.75 -8.58
CA ASP A 163 3.04 9.03 -9.76
C ASP A 163 4.59 9.00 -9.78
N HIS A 164 5.16 7.98 -10.42
CA HIS A 164 6.60 7.94 -10.69
C HIS A 164 7.05 9.08 -11.61
N ASN A 165 6.11 9.75 -12.28
CA ASN A 165 6.36 10.93 -13.09
C ASN A 165 6.46 12.24 -12.29
N GLU A 166 6.25 12.24 -10.96
CA GLU A 166 6.40 13.41 -10.09
C GLU A 166 7.70 13.38 -9.29
N GLY A 167 8.29 14.55 -9.05
CA GLY A 167 9.52 14.75 -8.26
C GLY A 167 10.79 14.81 -9.11
N LEU A 168 11.92 15.10 -8.48
CA LEU A 168 13.20 15.33 -9.15
C LEU A 168 13.68 14.14 -9.99
N ALA A 169 14.33 14.46 -11.11
CA ALA A 169 14.98 13.52 -12.02
C ALA A 169 14.05 12.39 -12.50
N THR A 170 12.84 12.74 -12.91
CA THR A 170 11.79 11.81 -13.34
C THR A 170 12.27 10.88 -14.46
N TYR A 171 12.94 11.43 -15.48
CA TYR A 171 13.48 10.65 -16.60
C TYR A 171 14.54 9.65 -16.15
N LEU A 172 15.45 10.06 -15.26
CA LEU A 172 16.46 9.14 -14.70
C LEU A 172 15.80 8.02 -13.91
N ARG A 173 14.81 8.32 -13.06
CA ARG A 173 14.10 7.31 -12.28
C ARG A 173 13.38 6.30 -13.17
N GLU A 174 12.74 6.78 -14.24
CA GLU A 174 12.06 5.91 -15.20
C GLU A 174 13.06 5.05 -15.99
N TYR A 175 14.18 5.65 -16.43
CA TYR A 175 15.26 4.93 -17.07
C TYR A 175 15.82 3.83 -16.16
N LEU A 176 16.16 4.16 -14.91
CA LEU A 176 16.66 3.19 -13.94
C LEU A 176 15.63 2.09 -13.63
N ARG A 177 14.35 2.43 -13.55
CA ARG A 177 13.26 1.47 -13.38
C ARG A 177 13.25 0.45 -14.53
N GLY A 178 13.37 0.91 -15.76
CA GLY A 178 13.42 0.06 -16.94
C GLY A 178 14.65 -0.84 -16.94
N VAL A 179 15.82 -0.26 -16.72
CA VAL A 179 17.10 -0.97 -16.76
C VAL A 179 17.19 -2.02 -15.63
N LEU A 180 16.89 -1.64 -14.39
CA LEU A 180 17.03 -2.55 -13.22
C LEU A 180 16.03 -3.71 -13.24
N ASN A 181 14.82 -3.50 -13.78
CA ASN A 181 13.79 -4.53 -13.89
C ASN A 181 13.79 -5.26 -15.24
N ALA A 182 14.75 -5.00 -16.12
CA ALA A 182 14.83 -5.68 -17.41
C ALA A 182 14.93 -7.19 -17.20
N LYS A 183 14.23 -7.94 -18.04
CA LYS A 183 14.29 -9.41 -18.07
C LYS A 183 15.34 -9.86 -19.09
N LYS A 184 15.79 -11.11 -18.94
CA LYS A 184 16.65 -11.72 -19.96
C LYS A 184 15.91 -11.69 -21.30
N PRO A 185 16.51 -11.10 -22.35
CA PRO A 185 15.84 -11.02 -23.65
C PRO A 185 15.59 -12.42 -24.24
N ASP A 186 14.36 -12.69 -24.64
CA ASP A 186 14.00 -13.87 -25.40
C ASP A 186 13.54 -13.43 -26.79
N LYS A 187 14.08 -14.06 -27.83
CA LYS A 187 13.79 -13.72 -29.23
C LYS A 187 12.29 -13.81 -29.57
N SER A 188 11.56 -14.67 -28.86
CA SER A 188 10.11 -14.85 -29.03
C SER A 188 9.29 -13.62 -28.60
N ASP A 189 9.83 -12.79 -27.70
CA ASP A 189 9.17 -11.59 -27.18
C ASP A 189 9.24 -10.41 -28.14
N TYR A 190 10.09 -10.51 -29.20
CA TYR A 190 10.35 -9.42 -30.14
C TYR A 190 9.74 -9.72 -31.50
N ARG A 191 9.00 -8.76 -32.06
CA ARG A 191 8.47 -8.85 -33.41
C ARG A 191 9.59 -8.62 -34.44
N GLY A 192 9.41 -9.09 -35.68
CA GLY A 192 10.44 -9.01 -36.71
C GLY A 192 11.10 -7.62 -36.89
N TRP A 193 10.31 -6.51 -36.79
CA TRP A 193 10.81 -5.16 -36.83
C TRP A 193 11.56 -4.69 -35.59
N GLN A 194 11.49 -5.46 -34.48
CA GLN A 194 12.18 -5.17 -33.21
C GLN A 194 13.49 -5.96 -33.05
N MET A 195 13.95 -6.65 -34.09
CA MET A 195 15.15 -7.48 -33.99
C MET A 195 16.40 -6.67 -33.64
N GLN A 196 16.50 -5.42 -34.11
CA GLN A 196 17.59 -4.52 -33.71
C GLN A 196 17.60 -4.33 -32.18
N LYS A 197 16.44 -4.05 -31.60
CA LYS A 197 16.29 -3.90 -30.16
C LYS A 197 16.61 -5.19 -29.39
N TYR A 198 16.24 -6.35 -29.93
CA TYR A 198 16.63 -7.64 -29.33
C TYR A 198 18.15 -7.79 -29.21
N TYR A 199 18.91 -7.41 -30.25
CA TYR A 199 20.38 -7.46 -30.21
C TYR A 199 20.96 -6.45 -29.23
N GLU A 200 20.43 -5.24 -29.15
CA GLU A 200 20.84 -4.20 -28.21
C GLU A 200 20.55 -4.66 -26.75
N ASP A 201 19.33 -5.11 -26.46
CA ASP A 201 18.96 -5.61 -25.13
C ASP A 201 19.79 -6.86 -24.73
N SER A 202 20.13 -7.73 -25.69
CA SER A 202 20.98 -8.89 -25.46
C SER A 202 22.41 -8.49 -25.13
N LEU A 203 22.96 -7.50 -25.83
CA LEU A 203 24.26 -6.95 -25.55
C LEU A 203 24.30 -6.29 -24.18
N ASP A 204 23.29 -5.47 -23.85
CA ASP A 204 23.14 -4.82 -22.55
C ASP A 204 22.99 -5.87 -21.42
N TRP A 205 22.28 -6.96 -21.69
CA TRP A 205 22.16 -8.05 -20.71
C TRP A 205 23.54 -8.65 -20.37
N GLU A 206 24.43 -8.78 -21.31
CA GLU A 206 25.76 -9.39 -21.10
C GLU A 206 26.78 -8.39 -20.57
N THR A 207 26.73 -7.13 -21.02
CA THR A 207 27.80 -6.16 -20.78
C THR A 207 27.46 -5.11 -19.71
N ASN A 208 26.17 -4.79 -19.52
CA ASN A 208 25.75 -3.79 -18.56
C ASN A 208 25.33 -4.44 -17.23
N PRO A 209 26.10 -4.24 -16.14
CA PRO A 209 25.80 -4.87 -14.85
C PRO A 209 24.48 -4.38 -14.22
N LEU A 210 23.97 -3.23 -14.62
CA LEU A 210 22.69 -2.69 -14.12
C LEU A 210 21.49 -3.23 -14.89
N PHE A 211 21.69 -3.66 -16.14
CA PHE A 211 20.58 -4.17 -16.97
C PHE A 211 20.11 -5.53 -16.44
N GLY A 212 18.86 -5.56 -15.94
CA GLY A 212 18.30 -6.75 -15.28
C GLY A 212 18.87 -7.04 -13.90
N TRP A 213 19.37 -6.03 -13.20
CA TRP A 213 20.01 -6.22 -11.88
C TRP A 213 19.10 -6.96 -10.88
N CYS A 214 17.82 -6.61 -10.83
CA CYS A 214 16.84 -7.27 -9.95
C CYS A 214 16.64 -8.75 -10.30
N GLU A 215 16.78 -9.09 -11.58
CA GLU A 215 16.64 -10.47 -12.07
C GLU A 215 17.92 -11.29 -11.89
N LYS A 216 19.09 -10.67 -12.09
CA LYS A 216 20.41 -11.32 -11.98
C LYS A 216 20.83 -11.59 -10.54
N ASN A 217 20.34 -10.78 -9.59
CA ASN A 217 20.75 -10.87 -8.20
C ASN A 217 19.67 -11.50 -7.33
N THR A 218 20.09 -12.27 -6.33
CA THR A 218 19.21 -12.92 -5.37
C THR A 218 19.54 -12.50 -3.95
N LYS A 219 18.53 -12.44 -3.10
CA LYS A 219 18.66 -12.22 -1.66
C LYS A 219 19.23 -13.47 -0.96
N LYS A 220 19.56 -13.34 0.31
CA LYS A 220 20.07 -14.45 1.13
C LYS A 220 19.09 -15.63 1.24
N ASP A 221 17.79 -15.37 1.09
CA ASP A 221 16.72 -16.36 1.09
C ASP A 221 16.49 -17.02 -0.28
N GLY A 222 17.28 -16.67 -1.31
CA GLY A 222 17.15 -17.16 -2.67
C GLY A 222 16.10 -16.44 -3.52
N SER A 223 15.33 -15.50 -2.96
CA SER A 223 14.37 -14.72 -3.72
C SER A 223 15.04 -13.61 -4.54
N LYS A 224 14.40 -13.20 -5.63
CA LYS A 224 14.84 -12.07 -6.46
C LYS A 224 14.60 -10.74 -5.75
N TYR A 225 15.40 -9.73 -6.09
CA TYR A 225 15.16 -8.37 -5.59
C TYR A 225 13.94 -7.74 -6.26
N ASN A 226 13.18 -6.98 -5.47
CA ASN A 226 12.08 -6.16 -5.94
C ASN A 226 12.40 -4.69 -5.72
N LEU A 227 12.50 -3.92 -6.81
CA LEU A 227 12.85 -2.51 -6.80
C LEU A 227 11.94 -1.66 -5.89
N TYR A 228 10.68 -2.05 -5.74
CA TYR A 228 9.66 -1.26 -5.03
C TYR A 228 9.49 -1.62 -3.56
N THR A 229 9.87 -2.84 -3.16
CA THR A 229 9.53 -3.35 -1.81
C THR A 229 10.74 -3.63 -0.94
N ASP A 230 11.93 -3.81 -1.52
CA ASP A 230 13.11 -4.25 -0.78
C ASP A 230 13.97 -3.08 -0.23
N GLY A 231 13.51 -1.83 -0.40
CA GLY A 231 14.17 -0.65 0.18
C GLY A 231 15.58 -0.40 -0.37
N LEU A 232 15.81 -0.70 -1.65
CA LEU A 232 17.10 -0.50 -2.32
C LEU A 232 17.52 0.97 -2.28
N LYS A 233 18.80 1.21 -1.96
CA LYS A 233 19.41 2.54 -2.00
C LYS A 233 20.23 2.67 -3.28
N ILE A 234 19.80 3.57 -4.17
CA ILE A 234 20.49 3.84 -5.42
C ILE A 234 21.24 5.16 -5.29
N TYR A 235 22.56 5.08 -5.32
CA TYR A 235 23.45 6.25 -5.26
C TYR A 235 23.75 6.72 -6.69
N THR A 236 23.56 8.01 -6.92
CA THR A 236 23.80 8.64 -8.23
C THR A 236 24.76 9.81 -8.10
N THR A 237 25.32 10.27 -9.21
CA THR A 237 26.16 11.47 -9.28
C THR A 237 25.38 12.77 -9.47
N ILE A 238 24.03 12.70 -9.47
CA ILE A 238 23.19 13.88 -9.64
C ILE A 238 23.18 14.74 -8.38
N ASP A 239 23.53 16.02 -8.51
CA ASP A 239 23.27 17.03 -7.48
C ASP A 239 21.79 17.47 -7.58
N SER A 240 21.05 17.26 -6.48
CA SER A 240 19.60 17.51 -6.44
C SER A 240 19.24 19.01 -6.65
N ARG A 241 20.13 19.92 -6.27
CA ARG A 241 19.91 21.38 -6.43
C ARG A 241 20.09 21.76 -7.90
N MET A 242 21.16 21.26 -8.54
CA MET A 242 21.39 21.49 -9.97
C MET A 242 20.28 20.91 -10.81
N GLN A 243 19.83 19.69 -10.47
CA GLN A 243 18.71 19.04 -11.15
C GLN A 243 17.41 19.87 -11.04
N LYS A 244 17.13 20.40 -9.83
CA LYS A 244 15.97 21.27 -9.63
C LYS A 244 16.04 22.53 -10.47
N TYR A 245 17.20 23.19 -10.50
CA TYR A 245 17.37 24.40 -11.35
C TYR A 245 17.21 24.08 -12.84
N ALA A 246 17.68 22.92 -13.30
CA ALA A 246 17.49 22.49 -14.68
C ALA A 246 16.01 22.23 -14.99
N GLU A 247 15.28 21.59 -14.09
CA GLU A 247 13.83 21.34 -14.25
C GLU A 247 13.00 22.62 -14.18
N ASP A 248 13.37 23.57 -13.31
CA ASP A 248 12.69 24.88 -13.21
C ASP A 248 12.94 25.79 -14.44
N ALA A 249 13.98 25.51 -15.25
CA ALA A 249 14.35 26.27 -16.45
C ALA A 249 13.68 25.77 -17.73
N VAL A 250 13.04 24.59 -17.73
CA VAL A 250 12.35 23.96 -18.86
C VAL A 250 10.86 24.17 -18.81
#